data_1b1e52582f0f2f68283d3bd2115e5dd7
#
_entry.id   1b1e52582f0f2f68283d3bd2115e5dd7
#
_cell.length_a   1.000
_cell.length_b   1.000
_cell.length_c   1.000
_cell.angle_alpha   90.00
_cell.angle_beta   90.00
_cell.angle_gamma   90.00
#
_symmetry.space_group_name_H-M   'P 1'
#
loop_
_entity.id
_entity.type
_entity.pdbx_description
1 polymer ?
#
loop_
_entity_poly.entity_id
_entity_poly.type
_entity_poly.pdbx_seq_one_letter_code
_entity_poly.pdbx_strand_id
1 'polypeptide(L)'
;MPDAQSASTNRVLVVDDDAQLIDEYVRCLGEDFEPDIATATLTDLEKVLLGEETDEGGAARFEVHSRNQGEAAVEAVEAAIDAGQPYAIVFIDLRLPPGQDGLTSAKLIRKLDPNVNIVIVTDSLGVDPDILGKEIPPADKVFFFKKPFHGAECRQLAAALCGKWHADMALRLANEDLERRVEERTAALQKIAYFDIVTRLPNQLLLIEELKNLISKAEDTVGDTVVVQLDIERVSIKKETMGDETGTPQRRS
;
A
#
# COMPACT_ATOMS: atom_id res chain seq x y z
N MET A 1 -5.19 -18.03 10.51
CA MET A 1 -3.89 -17.37 10.73
C MET A 1 -3.02 -17.76 9.54
N PRO A 2 -2.78 -16.92 8.56
CA PRO A 2 -1.75 -17.22 7.56
C PRO A 2 -0.39 -17.00 8.22
N ASP A 3 0.50 -17.94 7.95
CA ASP A 3 1.84 -18.03 8.53
C ASP A 3 2.64 -16.74 8.36
N ALA A 4 3.06 -16.16 9.47
CA ALA A 4 3.92 -14.98 9.57
C ALA A 4 5.41 -15.27 9.21
N GLN A 5 5.66 -16.23 8.35
CA GLN A 5 7.00 -16.65 7.90
C GLN A 5 7.18 -16.68 6.38
N SER A 6 6.35 -15.99 5.63
CA SER A 6 6.76 -15.57 4.29
C SER A 6 7.85 -14.52 4.48
N ALA A 7 9.11 -14.96 4.50
CA ALA A 7 10.26 -14.08 4.36
C ALA A 7 9.94 -13.17 3.17
N SER A 8 9.88 -11.86 3.41
CA SER A 8 9.51 -10.89 2.39
C SER A 8 10.55 -10.94 1.27
N THR A 9 10.27 -11.72 0.25
CA THR A 9 11.16 -11.89 -0.89
C THR A 9 11.20 -10.57 -1.64
N ASN A 10 12.38 -9.95 -1.72
CA ASN A 10 12.59 -8.71 -2.45
C ASN A 10 12.58 -9.02 -3.95
N ARG A 11 11.41 -8.94 -4.59
CA ARG A 11 11.26 -9.24 -6.02
C ARG A 11 11.69 -8.05 -6.86
N VAL A 12 12.63 -8.29 -7.74
CA VAL A 12 13.24 -7.29 -8.62
C VAL A 12 13.06 -7.73 -10.08
N LEU A 13 12.56 -6.84 -10.91
CA LEU A 13 12.50 -7.03 -12.36
C LEU A 13 13.57 -6.18 -13.02
N VAL A 14 14.35 -6.79 -13.90
CA VAL A 14 15.37 -6.12 -14.72
C VAL A 14 14.93 -6.16 -16.18
N VAL A 15 14.96 -5.02 -16.85
CA VAL A 15 14.54 -4.87 -18.25
C VAL A 15 15.65 -4.19 -19.03
N ASP A 16 16.36 -4.97 -19.82
CA ASP A 16 17.49 -4.51 -20.63
C ASP A 16 17.62 -5.42 -21.86
N ASP A 17 17.98 -4.89 -23.01
CA ASP A 17 18.21 -5.68 -24.23
C ASP A 17 19.61 -6.29 -24.27
N ASP A 18 20.54 -5.82 -23.42
CA ASP A 18 21.88 -6.36 -23.29
C ASP A 18 21.94 -7.53 -22.29
N ALA A 19 22.09 -8.74 -22.82
CA ALA A 19 22.20 -9.96 -22.02
C ALA A 19 23.39 -9.93 -21.02
N GLN A 20 24.48 -9.24 -21.35
CA GLN A 20 25.63 -9.14 -20.44
C GLN A 20 25.31 -8.28 -19.22
N LEU A 21 24.56 -7.21 -19.42
CA LEU A 21 24.07 -6.37 -18.32
C LEU A 21 23.04 -7.11 -17.46
N ILE A 22 22.14 -7.88 -18.06
CA ILE A 22 21.21 -8.74 -17.31
C ILE A 22 22.00 -9.72 -16.42
N ASP A 23 23.01 -10.37 -16.95
CA ASP A 23 23.87 -11.29 -16.18
C ASP A 23 24.62 -10.56 -15.05
N GLU A 24 25.01 -9.30 -15.26
CA GLU A 24 25.63 -8.48 -14.21
C GLU A 24 24.64 -8.16 -13.09
N TYR A 25 23.39 -7.80 -13.40
CA TYR A 25 22.34 -7.61 -12.39
C TYR A 25 22.08 -8.91 -11.61
N VAL A 26 21.93 -10.04 -12.28
CA VAL A 26 21.70 -11.34 -11.63
C VAL A 26 22.85 -11.68 -10.69
N ARG A 27 24.09 -11.41 -11.10
CA ARG A 27 25.27 -11.65 -10.27
C ARG A 27 25.33 -10.70 -9.07
N CYS A 28 25.14 -9.39 -9.26
CA CYS A 28 25.27 -8.42 -8.17
C CYS A 28 24.11 -8.48 -7.16
N LEU A 29 22.92 -8.93 -7.59
CA LEU A 29 21.76 -9.12 -6.72
C LEU A 29 21.64 -10.56 -6.20
N GLY A 30 22.44 -11.50 -6.73
CA GLY A 30 22.47 -12.90 -6.31
C GLY A 30 22.91 -13.10 -4.85
N GLU A 31 22.68 -14.30 -4.34
CA GLU A 31 23.05 -14.68 -2.96
C GLU A 31 24.57 -14.74 -2.75
N ASP A 32 25.32 -15.12 -3.79
CA ASP A 32 26.79 -15.31 -3.75
C ASP A 32 27.58 -14.02 -4.07
N PHE A 33 26.97 -12.85 -3.95
CA PHE A 33 27.65 -11.60 -4.24
C PHE A 33 28.70 -11.29 -3.17
N GLU A 34 29.98 -11.40 -3.52
CA GLU A 34 31.09 -10.89 -2.71
C GLU A 34 31.49 -9.49 -3.23
N PRO A 35 31.37 -8.43 -2.39
CA PRO A 35 31.83 -7.10 -2.79
C PRO A 35 33.35 -7.13 -3.00
N ASP A 36 33.81 -6.55 -4.10
CA ASP A 36 35.25 -6.39 -4.36
C ASP A 36 35.83 -5.52 -3.22
N ILE A 37 36.94 -5.99 -2.62
CA ILE A 37 37.61 -5.34 -1.48
C ILE A 37 37.93 -3.86 -1.78
N ALA A 38 38.08 -3.51 -3.06
CA ALA A 38 38.32 -2.13 -3.50
C ALA A 38 37.12 -1.16 -3.27
N THR A 39 35.91 -1.69 -3.05
CA THR A 39 34.68 -0.90 -2.86
C THR A 39 34.15 -0.93 -1.42
N ALA A 40 34.81 -1.66 -0.52
CA ALA A 40 34.48 -1.66 0.90
C ALA A 40 34.66 -0.24 1.45
N THR A 41 33.60 0.30 2.07
CA THR A 41 33.67 1.61 2.73
C THR A 41 34.60 1.53 3.93
N LEU A 42 35.23 2.66 4.31
CA LEU A 42 36.05 2.75 5.52
C LEU A 42 35.34 2.17 6.75
N THR A 43 34.02 2.33 6.83
CA THR A 43 33.15 1.80 7.89
C THR A 43 33.11 0.26 7.90
N ASP A 44 33.11 -0.38 6.74
CA ASP A 44 33.11 -1.85 6.62
C ASP A 44 34.49 -2.41 6.99
N LEU A 45 35.56 -1.71 6.62
CA LEU A 45 36.92 -2.04 7.03
C LEU A 45 37.17 -1.85 8.54
N GLU A 46 36.61 -0.81 9.15
CA GLU A 46 36.68 -0.59 10.59
C GLU A 46 35.94 -1.72 11.36
N LYS A 47 34.78 -2.15 10.92
CA LYS A 47 34.03 -3.26 11.52
C LYS A 47 34.80 -4.58 11.47
N VAL A 48 35.41 -4.87 10.33
CA VAL A 48 36.25 -6.07 10.17
C VAL A 48 37.50 -6.00 11.06
N LEU A 49 38.13 -4.83 11.20
CA LEU A 49 39.33 -4.63 12.02
C LEU A 49 39.04 -4.66 13.51
N LEU A 50 37.85 -4.21 13.93
CA LEU A 50 37.46 -4.18 15.35
C LEU A 50 36.90 -5.52 15.84
N GLY A 51 36.77 -6.53 14.96
CA GLY A 51 36.23 -7.85 15.32
C GLY A 51 34.79 -7.77 15.82
N GLU A 52 34.08 -6.70 15.51
CA GLU A 52 32.66 -6.65 15.70
C GLU A 52 32.07 -7.65 14.69
N GLU A 53 31.49 -8.74 15.21
CA GLU A 53 30.67 -9.63 14.41
C GLU A 53 29.67 -8.70 13.70
N THR A 54 29.80 -8.61 12.37
CA THR A 54 28.78 -8.00 11.57
C THR A 54 27.51 -8.73 11.97
N ASP A 55 26.63 -8.01 12.70
CA ASP A 55 25.27 -8.49 12.86
C ASP A 55 24.86 -8.86 11.43
N GLU A 56 24.74 -10.17 11.20
CA GLU A 56 24.20 -10.71 9.98
C GLU A 56 22.71 -10.33 9.95
N GLY A 57 22.47 -9.03 9.92
CA GLY A 57 21.24 -8.45 9.42
C GLY A 57 21.15 -8.94 7.99
N GLY A 58 20.53 -10.11 7.84
CA GLY A 58 20.62 -11.03 6.71
C GLY A 58 20.75 -10.27 5.40
N ALA A 59 21.85 -10.49 4.69
CA ALA A 59 22.09 -9.87 3.39
C ALA A 59 20.80 -9.92 2.59
N ALA A 60 20.31 -8.76 2.15
CA ALA A 60 19.01 -8.67 1.48
C ALA A 60 18.99 -9.70 0.34
N ARG A 61 18.08 -10.67 0.45
CA ARG A 61 17.89 -11.67 -0.59
C ARG A 61 16.96 -11.11 -1.64
N PHE A 62 17.35 -11.23 -2.89
CA PHE A 62 16.57 -10.75 -4.02
C PHE A 62 16.14 -11.91 -4.90
N GLU A 63 14.90 -11.90 -5.33
CA GLU A 63 14.38 -12.75 -6.40
C GLU A 63 14.40 -11.93 -7.69
N VAL A 64 15.37 -12.19 -8.54
CA VAL A 64 15.61 -11.42 -9.76
C VAL A 64 14.95 -12.08 -10.94
N HIS A 65 14.05 -11.35 -11.60
CA HIS A 65 13.48 -11.71 -12.89
C HIS A 65 14.02 -10.77 -13.97
N SER A 66 14.17 -11.26 -15.18
CA SER A 66 14.64 -10.44 -16.29
C SER A 66 13.72 -10.52 -17.50
N ARG A 67 13.67 -9.42 -18.25
CA ARG A 67 13.02 -9.32 -19.56
C ARG A 67 13.91 -8.50 -20.49
N ASN A 68 13.87 -8.82 -21.76
CA ASN A 68 14.67 -8.12 -22.77
C ASN A 68 13.86 -7.12 -23.61
N GLN A 69 12.57 -6.97 -23.33
CA GLN A 69 11.66 -6.07 -24.04
C GLN A 69 10.64 -5.43 -23.09
N GLY A 70 10.21 -4.23 -23.43
CA GLY A 70 9.28 -3.45 -22.61
C GLY A 70 7.90 -4.07 -22.48
N GLU A 71 7.34 -4.63 -23.56
CA GLU A 71 6.04 -5.31 -23.53
C GLU A 71 6.06 -6.52 -22.59
N ALA A 72 7.11 -7.35 -22.68
CA ALA A 72 7.26 -8.51 -21.81
C ALA A 72 7.46 -8.12 -20.34
N ALA A 73 8.00 -6.93 -20.07
CA ALA A 73 8.11 -6.40 -18.73
C ALA A 73 6.74 -5.99 -18.17
N VAL A 74 5.90 -5.35 -18.97
CA VAL A 74 4.52 -4.97 -18.60
C VAL A 74 3.70 -6.22 -18.28
N GLU A 75 3.73 -7.25 -19.14
CA GLU A 75 3.06 -8.53 -18.91
C GLU A 75 3.55 -9.23 -17.64
N ALA A 76 4.87 -9.17 -17.36
CA ALA A 76 5.44 -9.76 -16.15
C ALA A 76 4.95 -9.06 -14.88
N VAL A 77 4.81 -7.74 -14.91
CA VAL A 77 4.28 -6.97 -13.77
C VAL A 77 2.80 -7.26 -13.55
N GLU A 78 2.00 -7.31 -14.61
CA GLU A 78 0.58 -7.66 -14.54
C GLU A 78 0.39 -9.05 -13.92
N ALA A 79 1.10 -10.06 -14.43
CA ALA A 79 1.05 -11.42 -13.91
C ALA A 79 1.51 -11.51 -12.42
N ALA A 80 2.48 -10.70 -12.02
CA ALA A 80 2.96 -10.65 -10.64
C ALA A 80 1.92 -10.06 -9.69
N ILE A 81 1.19 -9.03 -10.13
CA ILE A 81 0.09 -8.43 -9.37
C ILE A 81 -1.05 -9.44 -9.21
N ASP A 82 -1.45 -10.10 -10.29
CA ASP A 82 -2.52 -11.11 -10.28
C ASP A 82 -2.19 -12.30 -9.37
N ALA A 83 -0.90 -12.67 -9.29
CA ALA A 83 -0.42 -13.69 -8.38
C ALA A 83 -0.30 -13.23 -6.92
N GLY A 84 -0.56 -11.94 -6.61
CA GLY A 84 -0.36 -11.38 -5.27
C GLY A 84 1.12 -11.26 -4.85
N GLN A 85 2.03 -11.26 -5.82
CA GLN A 85 3.48 -11.19 -5.63
C GLN A 85 4.09 -10.04 -6.44
N PRO A 86 3.75 -8.78 -6.16
CA PRO A 86 4.23 -7.63 -6.91
C PRO A 86 5.75 -7.47 -6.81
N TYR A 87 6.33 -6.76 -7.76
CA TYR A 87 7.73 -6.37 -7.72
C TYR A 87 7.93 -5.15 -6.81
N ALA A 88 8.98 -5.17 -6.01
CA ALA A 88 9.39 -4.01 -5.21
C ALA A 88 10.12 -2.97 -6.09
N ILE A 89 10.88 -3.45 -7.08
CA ILE A 89 11.69 -2.63 -7.97
C ILE A 89 11.60 -3.15 -9.40
N VAL A 90 11.59 -2.20 -10.34
CA VAL A 90 11.81 -2.45 -11.77
C VAL A 90 12.97 -1.59 -12.23
N PHE A 91 14.10 -2.22 -12.58
CA PHE A 91 15.18 -1.57 -13.33
C PHE A 91 14.83 -1.62 -14.82
N ILE A 92 14.82 -0.49 -15.50
CA ILE A 92 14.43 -0.43 -16.91
C ILE A 92 15.36 0.49 -17.70
N ASP A 93 15.96 -0.04 -18.77
CA ASP A 93 16.67 0.79 -19.73
C ASP A 93 15.69 1.66 -20.53
N LEU A 94 16.05 2.90 -20.77
CA LEU A 94 15.29 3.79 -21.63
C LEU A 94 15.26 3.33 -23.08
N ARG A 95 16.34 2.70 -23.55
CA ARG A 95 16.48 2.22 -24.93
C ARG A 95 16.32 0.71 -24.98
N LEU A 96 15.21 0.23 -25.52
CA LEU A 96 14.87 -1.19 -25.65
C LEU A 96 14.47 -1.53 -27.09
N PRO A 97 15.43 -1.57 -28.04
CA PRO A 97 15.14 -1.97 -29.43
C PRO A 97 15.02 -3.50 -29.54
N PRO A 98 14.20 -4.05 -30.50
CA PRO A 98 13.12 -3.39 -31.22
C PRO A 98 11.82 -3.43 -30.42
N GLY A 99 11.02 -2.37 -30.41
CA GLY A 99 9.70 -2.40 -29.78
C GLY A 99 9.40 -1.14 -28.99
N GLN A 100 8.64 -1.31 -27.93
CA GLN A 100 8.23 -0.22 -27.05
C GLN A 100 9.43 0.30 -26.27
N ASP A 101 9.63 1.63 -26.28
CA ASP A 101 10.71 2.26 -25.52
C ASP A 101 10.51 2.09 -23.99
N GLY A 102 11.62 2.16 -23.25
CA GLY A 102 11.61 1.95 -21.80
C GLY A 102 10.75 2.96 -21.07
N LEU A 103 10.65 4.19 -21.54
CA LEU A 103 9.81 5.24 -20.94
C LEU A 103 8.32 4.90 -21.04
N THR A 104 7.88 4.46 -22.21
CA THR A 104 6.48 4.05 -22.43
C THR A 104 6.14 2.84 -21.56
N SER A 105 7.03 1.86 -21.49
CA SER A 105 6.87 0.69 -20.64
C SER A 105 6.82 1.05 -19.15
N ALA A 106 7.70 1.94 -18.70
CA ALA A 106 7.69 2.45 -17.33
C ALA A 106 6.37 3.17 -16.97
N LYS A 107 5.81 3.94 -17.91
CA LYS A 107 4.49 4.58 -17.71
C LYS A 107 3.36 3.56 -17.60
N LEU A 108 3.39 2.49 -18.38
CA LEU A 108 2.40 1.42 -18.32
C LEU A 108 2.54 0.63 -17.01
N ILE A 109 3.76 0.26 -16.63
CA ILE A 109 4.06 -0.41 -15.36
C ILE A 109 3.54 0.44 -14.18
N ARG A 110 3.79 1.76 -14.18
CA ARG A 110 3.30 2.67 -13.15
C ARG A 110 1.77 2.72 -13.06
N LYS A 111 1.07 2.59 -14.19
CA LYS A 111 -0.41 2.53 -14.20
C LYS A 111 -0.94 1.22 -13.61
N LEU A 112 -0.23 0.11 -13.83
CA LEU A 112 -0.56 -1.21 -13.27
C LEU A 112 -0.23 -1.27 -11.78
N ASP A 113 0.96 -0.84 -11.40
CA ASP A 113 1.41 -0.81 -10.01
C ASP A 113 1.86 0.60 -9.59
N PRO A 114 1.01 1.33 -8.86
CA PRO A 114 1.38 2.63 -8.30
C PRO A 114 2.48 2.57 -7.23
N ASN A 115 2.77 1.38 -6.69
CA ASN A 115 3.64 1.21 -5.53
C ASN A 115 5.06 0.79 -5.88
N VAL A 116 5.29 0.21 -7.06
CA VAL A 116 6.61 -0.25 -7.48
C VAL A 116 7.61 0.92 -7.58
N ASN A 117 8.84 0.71 -7.16
CA ASN A 117 9.93 1.66 -7.41
C ASN A 117 10.49 1.42 -8.82
N ILE A 118 10.47 2.44 -9.67
CA ILE A 118 11.01 2.37 -11.03
C ILE A 118 12.38 3.02 -11.05
N VAL A 119 13.39 2.27 -11.45
CA VAL A 119 14.75 2.75 -11.63
C VAL A 119 15.04 2.83 -13.13
N ILE A 120 15.11 4.04 -13.63
CA ILE A 120 15.49 4.32 -15.01
C ILE A 120 17.00 4.18 -15.15
N VAL A 121 17.42 3.26 -15.97
CA VAL A 121 18.84 2.99 -16.22
C VAL A 121 19.22 3.61 -17.56
N THR A 122 20.30 4.37 -17.59
CA THR A 122 20.69 5.08 -18.83
C THR A 122 22.19 5.36 -18.90
N ASP A 123 22.75 5.30 -20.09
CA ASP A 123 24.12 5.70 -20.41
C ASP A 123 24.23 7.20 -20.75
N SER A 124 23.09 7.87 -20.96
CA SER A 124 23.02 9.25 -21.47
C SER A 124 22.74 10.27 -20.38
N LEU A 125 23.56 11.32 -20.33
CA LEU A 125 23.36 12.49 -19.47
C LEU A 125 22.28 13.45 -20.00
N GLY A 126 21.61 13.12 -21.12
CA GLY A 126 20.68 14.02 -21.82
C GLY A 126 19.22 13.96 -21.34
N VAL A 127 18.91 13.16 -20.34
CA VAL A 127 17.55 13.03 -19.82
C VAL A 127 17.45 13.81 -18.51
N ASP A 128 16.58 14.80 -18.47
CA ASP A 128 16.31 15.60 -17.27
C ASP A 128 15.46 14.78 -16.28
N PRO A 129 15.99 14.48 -15.08
CA PRO A 129 15.26 13.75 -14.04
C PRO A 129 13.92 14.38 -13.67
N ASP A 130 13.85 15.71 -13.65
CA ASP A 130 12.62 16.44 -13.29
C ASP A 130 11.51 16.25 -14.32
N ILE A 131 11.87 16.08 -15.58
CA ILE A 131 10.91 15.81 -16.66
C ILE A 131 10.36 14.40 -16.53
N LEU A 132 11.22 13.41 -16.32
CA LEU A 132 10.80 12.01 -16.16
C LEU A 132 9.97 11.79 -14.90
N GLY A 133 10.31 12.43 -13.79
CA GLY A 133 9.51 12.37 -12.56
C GLY A 133 8.08 12.89 -12.74
N LYS A 134 7.89 13.87 -13.64
CA LYS A 134 6.55 14.38 -14.00
C LYS A 134 5.80 13.45 -14.95
N GLU A 135 6.54 12.73 -15.79
CA GLU A 135 5.94 11.80 -16.77
C GLU A 135 5.54 10.45 -16.16
N ILE A 136 6.18 10.04 -15.04
CA ILE A 136 5.93 8.78 -14.34
C ILE A 136 5.60 9.06 -12.86
N PRO A 137 4.49 9.73 -12.54
CA PRO A 137 4.14 10.05 -11.16
C PRO A 137 3.81 8.79 -10.34
N PRO A 138 4.10 8.79 -9.01
CA PRO A 138 4.70 9.87 -8.25
C PRO A 138 6.24 9.91 -8.38
N ALA A 139 6.82 11.11 -8.36
CA ALA A 139 8.25 11.32 -8.59
C ALA A 139 9.16 10.68 -7.53
N ASP A 140 8.68 10.53 -6.29
CA ASP A 140 9.41 9.89 -5.18
C ASP A 140 9.58 8.37 -5.34
N LYS A 141 8.98 7.78 -6.38
CA LYS A 141 9.11 6.37 -6.75
C LYS A 141 9.80 6.16 -8.10
N VAL A 142 10.45 7.21 -8.62
CA VAL A 142 11.26 7.16 -9.85
C VAL A 142 12.69 7.54 -9.50
N PHE A 143 13.61 6.66 -9.84
CA PHE A 143 15.02 6.79 -9.53
C PHE A 143 15.84 6.68 -10.81
N PHE A 144 17.07 7.18 -10.76
CA PHE A 144 17.98 7.18 -11.90
C PHE A 144 19.24 6.44 -11.53
N PHE A 145 19.67 5.57 -12.44
CA PHE A 145 20.88 4.81 -12.29
C PHE A 145 21.70 4.87 -13.58
N LYS A 146 22.94 5.28 -13.46
CA LYS A 146 23.79 5.55 -14.63
C LYS A 146 24.62 4.32 -15.00
N LYS A 147 24.70 4.01 -16.30
CA LYS A 147 25.65 3.05 -16.87
C LYS A 147 27.01 3.74 -17.18
N PRO A 148 28.16 3.07 -17.01
CA PRO A 148 28.34 1.80 -16.33
C PRO A 148 28.23 1.97 -14.80
N PHE A 149 27.84 0.92 -14.10
CA PHE A 149 27.67 0.92 -12.64
C PHE A 149 28.51 -0.21 -11.99
N HIS A 150 28.78 -0.07 -10.69
CA HIS A 150 29.39 -1.12 -9.89
C HIS A 150 28.33 -2.00 -9.23
N GLY A 151 28.57 -3.31 -9.17
CA GLY A 151 27.66 -4.28 -8.58
C GLY A 151 27.28 -3.96 -7.13
N ALA A 152 28.23 -3.43 -6.33
CA ALA A 152 27.96 -2.98 -4.95
C ALA A 152 26.97 -1.80 -4.88
N GLU A 153 27.08 -0.83 -5.80
CA GLU A 153 26.14 0.31 -5.88
C GLU A 153 24.74 -0.17 -6.26
N CYS A 154 24.65 -1.07 -7.26
CA CYS A 154 23.39 -1.67 -7.67
C CYS A 154 22.71 -2.40 -6.50
N ARG A 155 23.46 -3.24 -5.77
CA ARG A 155 22.96 -3.99 -4.62
C ARG A 155 22.51 -3.06 -3.48
N GLN A 156 23.30 -2.03 -3.17
CA GLN A 156 22.95 -1.04 -2.16
C GLN A 156 21.66 -0.29 -2.52
N LEU A 157 21.54 0.16 -3.76
CA LEU A 157 20.34 0.82 -4.26
C LEU A 157 19.13 -0.11 -4.17
N ALA A 158 19.27 -1.36 -4.63
CA ALA A 158 18.20 -2.34 -4.55
C ALA A 158 17.76 -2.60 -3.11
N ALA A 159 18.70 -2.76 -2.16
CA ALA A 159 18.38 -2.97 -0.76
C ALA A 159 17.61 -1.78 -0.15
N ALA A 160 18.07 -0.55 -0.42
CA ALA A 160 17.42 0.66 0.05
C ALA A 160 15.99 0.81 -0.51
N LEU A 161 15.80 0.55 -1.81
CA LEU A 161 14.50 0.68 -2.47
C LEU A 161 13.52 -0.44 -2.07
N CYS A 162 14.00 -1.67 -1.86
CA CYS A 162 13.16 -2.73 -1.29
C CYS A 162 12.74 -2.38 0.14
N GLY A 163 13.65 -1.88 0.97
CA GLY A 163 13.32 -1.41 2.31
C GLY A 163 12.26 -0.30 2.29
N LYS A 164 12.41 0.68 1.39
CA LYS A 164 11.41 1.74 1.18
C LYS A 164 10.05 1.13 0.79
N TRP A 165 10.04 0.21 -0.18
CA TRP A 165 8.81 -0.41 -0.65
C TRP A 165 8.09 -1.17 0.48
N HIS A 166 8.81 -1.94 1.29
CA HIS A 166 8.22 -2.64 2.44
C HIS A 166 7.66 -1.69 3.48
N ALA A 167 8.38 -0.60 3.78
CA ALA A 167 7.90 0.43 4.71
C ALA A 167 6.62 1.11 4.19
N ASP A 168 6.58 1.48 2.91
CA ASP A 168 5.41 2.08 2.26
C ASP A 168 4.21 1.12 2.30
N MET A 169 4.42 -0.18 2.03
CA MET A 169 3.36 -1.19 2.09
C MET A 169 2.84 -1.40 3.51
N ALA A 170 3.74 -1.50 4.49
CA ALA A 170 3.35 -1.65 5.89
C ALA A 170 2.54 -0.44 6.39
N LEU A 171 2.98 0.77 6.04
CA LEU A 171 2.26 2.00 6.38
C LEU A 171 0.86 2.05 5.75
N ARG A 172 0.74 1.67 4.48
CA ARG A 172 -0.53 1.61 3.77
C ARG A 172 -1.51 0.63 4.43
N LEU A 173 -1.06 -0.60 4.71
CA LEU A 173 -1.89 -1.60 5.39
C LEU A 173 -2.32 -1.14 6.79
N ALA A 174 -1.43 -0.48 7.54
CA ALA A 174 -1.76 0.08 8.84
C ALA A 174 -2.81 1.19 8.75
N ASN A 175 -2.71 2.07 7.74
CA ASN A 175 -3.72 3.12 7.52
C ASN A 175 -5.08 2.54 7.12
N GLU A 176 -5.13 1.57 6.24
CA GLU A 176 -6.37 0.89 5.84
C GLU A 176 -7.04 0.20 7.05
N ASP A 177 -6.26 -0.44 7.93
CA ASP A 177 -6.80 -1.03 9.17
C ASP A 177 -7.31 0.03 10.16
N LEU A 178 -6.60 1.15 10.29
CA LEU A 178 -7.04 2.27 11.13
C LEU A 178 -8.34 2.89 10.61
N GLU A 179 -8.44 3.15 9.32
CA GLU A 179 -9.66 3.68 8.70
C GLU A 179 -10.86 2.75 8.96
N ARG A 180 -10.69 1.46 8.72
CA ARG A 180 -11.72 0.45 9.03
C ARG A 180 -12.14 0.47 10.49
N ARG A 181 -11.18 0.53 11.43
CA ARG A 181 -11.48 0.60 12.88
C ARG A 181 -12.20 1.89 13.26
N VAL A 182 -11.84 3.01 12.63
CA VAL A 182 -12.53 4.29 12.84
C VAL A 182 -13.98 4.20 12.37
N GLU A 183 -14.21 3.65 11.18
CA GLU A 183 -15.57 3.46 10.65
C GLU A 183 -16.42 2.54 11.55
N GLU A 184 -15.87 1.38 11.96
CA GLU A 184 -16.54 0.44 12.85
C GLU A 184 -16.93 1.10 14.20
N ARG A 185 -15.99 1.84 14.80
CA ARG A 185 -16.24 2.54 16.07
C ARG A 185 -17.25 3.67 15.91
N THR A 186 -17.14 4.44 14.84
CA THR A 186 -18.08 5.52 14.55
C THR A 186 -19.48 4.99 14.36
N ALA A 187 -19.65 3.91 13.59
CA ALA A 187 -20.95 3.25 13.41
C ALA A 187 -21.52 2.69 14.74
N ALA A 188 -20.65 2.12 15.59
CA ALA A 188 -21.06 1.63 16.91
C ALA A 188 -21.51 2.78 17.82
N LEU A 189 -20.78 3.90 17.85
CA LEU A 189 -21.14 5.08 18.63
C LEU A 189 -22.44 5.71 18.12
N GLN A 190 -22.64 5.80 16.82
CA GLN A 190 -23.90 6.29 16.22
C GLN A 190 -25.09 5.42 16.64
N LYS A 191 -24.93 4.08 16.64
CA LYS A 191 -26.00 3.19 17.13
C LYS A 191 -26.38 3.45 18.57
N ILE A 192 -25.38 3.67 19.45
CA ILE A 192 -25.63 3.97 20.87
C ILE A 192 -26.26 5.38 21.03
N ALA A 193 -25.78 6.36 20.25
CA ALA A 193 -26.25 7.73 20.33
C ALA A 193 -27.69 7.90 19.82
N TYR A 194 -28.10 7.16 18.78
CA TYR A 194 -29.34 7.37 18.06
C TYR A 194 -30.41 6.29 18.27
N PHE A 195 -30.06 5.17 18.88
CA PHE A 195 -30.99 4.06 19.08
C PHE A 195 -31.05 3.64 20.54
N ASP A 196 -32.25 3.27 20.99
CA ASP A 196 -32.47 2.70 22.31
C ASP A 196 -31.86 1.29 22.39
N ILE A 197 -31.02 1.03 23.41
CA ILE A 197 -30.24 -0.20 23.54
C ILE A 197 -31.14 -1.43 23.69
N VAL A 198 -32.30 -1.26 24.34
CA VAL A 198 -33.21 -2.37 24.67
C VAL A 198 -34.12 -2.72 23.49
N THR A 199 -34.75 -1.71 22.91
CA THR A 199 -35.72 -1.89 21.83
C THR A 199 -35.10 -1.86 20.44
N ARG A 200 -33.91 -1.27 20.31
CA ARG A 200 -33.22 -0.94 19.05
C ARG A 200 -34.02 -0.02 18.11
N LEU A 201 -35.00 0.69 18.65
CA LEU A 201 -35.73 1.72 17.92
C LEU A 201 -34.97 3.05 17.98
N PRO A 202 -35.21 3.96 17.03
CA PRO A 202 -34.71 5.32 17.10
C PRO A 202 -35.06 5.96 18.44
N ASN A 203 -34.09 6.62 19.06
CA ASN A 203 -34.32 7.34 20.30
C ASN A 203 -34.78 8.79 20.03
N GLN A 204 -35.04 9.53 21.09
CA GLN A 204 -35.51 10.92 21.00
C GLN A 204 -34.52 11.83 20.24
N LEU A 205 -33.21 11.56 20.35
CA LEU A 205 -32.17 12.37 19.69
C LEU A 205 -32.26 12.25 18.17
N LEU A 206 -32.38 11.02 17.66
CA LEU A 206 -32.55 10.79 16.23
C LEU A 206 -33.85 11.38 15.69
N LEU A 207 -34.96 11.28 16.48
CA LEU A 207 -36.22 11.90 16.10
C LEU A 207 -36.07 13.42 15.94
N ILE A 208 -35.44 14.09 16.90
CA ILE A 208 -35.25 15.56 16.86
C ILE A 208 -34.39 15.95 15.64
N GLU A 209 -33.33 15.17 15.33
CA GLU A 209 -32.47 15.45 14.19
C GLU A 209 -33.21 15.29 12.85
N GLU A 210 -33.98 14.21 12.71
CA GLU A 210 -34.80 13.98 11.52
C GLU A 210 -35.88 15.07 11.35
N LEU A 211 -36.51 15.51 12.45
CA LEU A 211 -37.46 16.60 12.38
C LEU A 211 -36.81 17.91 11.94
N LYS A 212 -35.62 18.23 12.44
CA LYS A 212 -34.85 19.40 11.97
C LYS A 212 -34.55 19.33 10.49
N ASN A 213 -34.13 18.15 10.01
CA ASN A 213 -33.83 17.91 8.59
C ASN A 213 -35.08 18.05 7.71
N LEU A 214 -36.25 17.58 8.19
CA LEU A 214 -37.52 17.73 7.48
C LEU A 214 -37.97 19.19 7.43
N ILE A 215 -37.85 19.94 8.53
CA ILE A 215 -38.19 21.36 8.58
C ILE A 215 -37.32 22.16 7.62
N SER A 216 -36.00 21.93 7.61
CA SER A 216 -35.10 22.65 6.71
C SER A 216 -35.37 22.36 5.22
N LYS A 217 -35.80 21.15 4.89
CA LYS A 217 -36.20 20.78 3.52
C LYS A 217 -37.60 21.28 3.15
N ALA A 218 -38.48 21.48 4.13
CA ALA A 218 -39.83 21.97 3.89
C ALA A 218 -39.87 23.47 3.54
N GLU A 219 -38.79 24.22 3.79
CA GLU A 219 -38.66 25.60 3.30
C GLU A 219 -38.61 25.67 1.77
N ASP A 220 -38.23 24.56 1.11
CA ASP A 220 -38.13 24.46 -0.36
C ASP A 220 -39.28 23.67 -1.01
N THR A 221 -40.16 23.02 -0.22
CA THR A 221 -41.25 22.17 -0.73
C THR A 221 -42.57 22.43 0.01
N VAL A 222 -43.65 22.63 -0.76
CA VAL A 222 -45.01 22.76 -0.22
C VAL A 222 -45.49 21.39 0.25
N GLY A 223 -45.51 21.15 1.55
CA GLY A 223 -46.03 19.93 2.17
C GLY A 223 -46.18 20.06 3.68
N ASP A 224 -47.23 19.50 4.24
CA ASP A 224 -47.45 19.47 5.69
C ASP A 224 -46.77 18.23 6.31
N THR A 225 -46.02 18.44 7.38
CA THR A 225 -45.44 17.36 8.18
C THR A 225 -46.23 17.23 9.49
N VAL A 226 -46.70 16.03 9.78
CA VAL A 226 -47.46 15.74 11.02
C VAL A 226 -46.61 14.82 11.90
N VAL A 227 -46.44 15.20 13.16
CA VAL A 227 -45.78 14.38 14.19
C VAL A 227 -46.85 13.81 15.12
N VAL A 228 -46.85 12.49 15.27
CA VAL A 228 -47.75 11.77 16.17
C VAL A 228 -46.97 11.17 17.31
N GLN A 229 -47.30 11.54 18.55
CA GLN A 229 -46.73 10.97 19.76
C GLN A 229 -47.73 10.02 20.39
N LEU A 230 -47.28 8.78 20.67
CA LEU A 230 -48.07 7.77 21.39
C LEU A 230 -47.40 7.50 22.73
N ASP A 231 -48.18 7.58 23.81
CA ASP A 231 -47.75 7.20 25.15
C ASP A 231 -48.43 5.89 25.56
N ILE A 232 -47.66 4.96 26.14
CA ILE A 232 -48.15 3.67 26.58
C ILE A 232 -48.16 3.66 28.11
N GLU A 233 -49.32 3.86 28.67
CA GLU A 233 -49.52 3.79 30.12
C GLU A 233 -49.23 2.38 30.66
N ARG A 234 -48.69 2.31 31.89
CA ARG A 234 -48.44 1.08 32.66
C ARG A 234 -47.24 0.24 32.25
N VAL A 235 -46.39 0.70 31.35
CA VAL A 235 -45.13 -0.03 31.05
C VAL A 235 -44.25 -0.13 32.30
N SER A 236 -44.20 0.95 33.10
CA SER A 236 -43.42 0.99 34.34
C SER A 236 -43.94 -0.01 35.37
N ILE A 237 -45.28 -0.09 35.54
CA ILE A 237 -45.93 -1.02 36.48
C ILE A 237 -45.64 -2.48 36.10
N LYS A 238 -45.59 -2.78 34.80
CA LYS A 238 -45.32 -4.12 34.31
C LYS A 238 -43.83 -4.49 34.44
N LYS A 239 -42.95 -3.50 34.36
CA LYS A 239 -41.52 -3.66 34.57
C LYS A 239 -41.22 -3.96 36.05
N GLU A 240 -41.86 -3.31 36.96
CA GLU A 240 -41.74 -3.55 38.40
C GLU A 240 -42.26 -4.94 38.82
N THR A 241 -43.34 -5.44 38.17
CA THR A 241 -43.98 -6.70 38.52
C THR A 241 -43.37 -7.91 37.83
N MET A 242 -42.83 -7.78 36.62
CA MET A 242 -42.34 -8.90 35.80
C MET A 242 -40.83 -8.87 35.48
N GLY A 243 -40.11 -7.83 35.89
CA GLY A 243 -38.70 -7.62 35.58
C GLY A 243 -38.47 -7.01 34.21
N ASP A 244 -37.23 -6.64 34.00
CA ASP A 244 -36.79 -5.88 32.80
C ASP A 244 -36.95 -6.65 31.49
N GLU A 245 -36.78 -7.98 31.53
CA GLU A 245 -36.85 -8.81 30.33
C GLU A 245 -38.26 -8.92 29.72
N THR A 246 -39.28 -8.84 30.53
CA THR A 246 -40.66 -8.97 30.05
C THR A 246 -41.28 -7.65 29.58
N GLY A 247 -40.71 -6.52 29.95
CA GLY A 247 -41.12 -5.22 29.44
C GLY A 247 -40.65 -4.94 28.01
N THR A 248 -39.54 -5.52 27.61
CA THR A 248 -38.93 -5.31 26.31
C THR A 248 -39.75 -5.84 25.12
N PRO A 249 -40.30 -7.07 25.14
CA PRO A 249 -41.12 -7.59 24.04
C PRO A 249 -42.41 -6.78 23.79
N GLN A 250 -42.91 -6.09 24.81
CA GLN A 250 -44.13 -5.30 24.67
C GLN A 250 -43.88 -3.88 24.13
N ARG A 251 -42.67 -3.41 24.17
CA ARG A 251 -42.30 -2.15 23.50
C ARG A 251 -42.12 -2.29 22.00
N ARG A 252 -41.97 -3.54 21.49
CA ARG A 252 -41.78 -3.82 20.07
C ARG A 252 -43.05 -4.10 19.28
N SER A 253 -44.16 -4.33 19.93
CA SER A 253 -45.44 -4.61 19.27
C SER A 253 -46.38 -3.41 19.28
#